data_e9eeeb1f59dc09674ff06b016ecdf05f
#
_entry.id   e9eeeb1f59dc09674ff06b016ecdf05f
#
_cell.length_a   1.000
_cell.length_b   1.000
_cell.length_c   1.000
_cell.angle_alpha   90.00
_cell.angle_beta   90.00
_cell.angle_gamma   90.00
#
_symmetry.space_group_name_H-M   'P 1'
#
loop_
_entity.id
_entity.type
_entity.pdbx_description
1 polymer ?
#
loop_
_entity_poly.entity_id
_entity_poly.type
_entity_poly.pdbx_seq_one_letter_code
_entity_poly.pdbx_strand_id
1 'polypeptide(L)'
;MKNIFEVIEQKPIQVVVGLLLFHITVASLASFIAHSPYLSHLHNNMGFWYFAADSMLYHREGVVLSKVLDSGAWVEWWWYFDYGHLAIEHAHIRWIGLIYWVFGEENPLLFEIVNSVTWVTSVVLLYLAAHIIFNGNRVVAGLSGLFFFFPTVLLSSTQLLREPFYLLGICSVIFGWAAISREDSIWKGVVAIVIGFFLITEIRGYVTPLLLTIFSVFTLILLFTRSIARFPALVLLLFVFAISFQNNSLRTLVGLSVKTSPKAIAEINIA
;
A
#
# COMPACT_ATOMS: atom_id res chain seq x y z
N MET A 1 -29.39 0.25 24.10
CA MET A 1 -28.39 0.72 23.08
C MET A 1 -27.94 -0.50 22.30
N LYS A 2 -28.15 -0.54 20.98
CA LYS A 2 -27.55 -1.60 20.17
C LYS A 2 -26.03 -1.48 20.31
N ASN A 3 -25.36 -2.61 20.55
CA ASN A 3 -23.91 -2.65 20.63
C ASN A 3 -23.33 -2.18 19.28
N ILE A 4 -22.38 -1.26 19.27
CA ILE A 4 -21.77 -0.71 18.05
C ILE A 4 -21.25 -1.82 17.12
N PHE A 5 -20.81 -2.93 17.70
CA PHE A 5 -20.34 -4.10 16.96
C PHE A 5 -21.47 -4.87 16.22
N GLU A 6 -22.72 -4.76 16.68
CA GLU A 6 -23.89 -5.32 15.97
C GLU A 6 -24.21 -4.49 14.72
N VAL A 7 -23.97 -3.17 14.78
CA VAL A 7 -24.16 -2.28 13.63
C VAL A 7 -23.20 -2.62 12.50
N ILE A 8 -21.94 -2.96 12.81
CA ILE A 8 -20.93 -3.33 11.82
C ILE A 8 -21.38 -4.54 10.99
N GLU A 9 -21.99 -5.55 11.62
CA GLU A 9 -22.46 -6.74 10.91
C GLU A 9 -23.79 -6.54 10.19
N GLN A 10 -24.71 -5.79 10.80
CA GLN A 10 -26.03 -5.56 10.20
C GLN A 10 -25.98 -4.60 9.00
N LYS A 11 -25.01 -3.68 8.99
CA LYS A 11 -24.91 -2.62 7.99
C LYS A 11 -23.47 -2.37 7.54
N PRO A 12 -22.75 -3.41 7.05
CA PRO A 12 -21.33 -3.29 6.73
C PRO A 12 -21.05 -2.22 5.69
N ILE A 13 -21.90 -2.07 4.68
CA ILE A 13 -21.74 -1.04 3.65
C ILE A 13 -21.79 0.36 4.25
N GLN A 14 -22.73 0.61 5.18
CA GLN A 14 -22.84 1.92 5.82
C GLN A 14 -21.60 2.25 6.67
N VAL A 15 -21.03 1.24 7.34
CA VAL A 15 -19.78 1.42 8.09
C VAL A 15 -18.63 1.75 7.16
N VAL A 16 -18.47 1.00 6.05
CA VAL A 16 -17.43 1.25 5.05
C VAL A 16 -17.57 2.65 4.46
N VAL A 17 -18.78 3.05 4.06
CA VAL A 17 -19.05 4.40 3.54
C VAL A 17 -18.78 5.47 4.60
N GLY A 18 -19.16 5.24 5.85
CA GLY A 18 -18.88 6.15 6.97
C GLY A 18 -17.38 6.34 7.21
N LEU A 19 -16.61 5.26 7.19
CA LEU A 19 -15.15 5.31 7.31
C LEU A 19 -14.51 6.06 6.13
N LEU A 20 -15.01 5.82 4.91
CA LEU A 20 -14.51 6.50 3.71
C LEU A 20 -14.78 8.01 3.80
N LEU A 21 -16.00 8.41 4.13
CA LEU A 21 -16.35 9.81 4.29
C LEU A 21 -15.55 10.48 5.43
N PHE A 22 -15.37 9.78 6.54
CA PHE A 22 -14.53 10.24 7.64
C PHE A 22 -13.10 10.53 7.16
N HIS A 23 -12.45 9.56 6.50
CA HIS A 23 -11.07 9.71 6.06
C HIS A 23 -10.91 10.82 5.00
N ILE A 24 -11.81 10.89 4.02
CA ILE A 24 -11.84 11.97 3.01
C ILE A 24 -12.01 13.33 3.70
N THR A 25 -12.87 13.43 4.71
CA THR A 25 -13.07 14.67 5.47
C THR A 25 -11.79 15.08 6.19
N VAL A 26 -11.11 14.13 6.85
CA VAL A 26 -9.81 14.42 7.53
C VAL A 26 -8.76 14.84 6.53
N ALA A 27 -8.65 14.17 5.36
CA ALA A 27 -7.71 14.53 4.30
C ALA A 27 -8.00 15.94 3.74
N SER A 28 -9.26 16.25 3.49
CA SER A 28 -9.69 17.57 3.01
C SER A 28 -9.42 18.67 4.03
N LEU A 29 -9.66 18.40 5.31
CA LEU A 29 -9.34 19.34 6.40
C LEU A 29 -7.83 19.54 6.52
N ALA A 30 -7.04 18.49 6.48
CA ALA A 30 -5.59 18.57 6.53
C ALA A 30 -5.04 19.41 5.35
N SER A 31 -5.56 19.19 4.14
CA SER A 31 -5.20 20.00 2.97
C SER A 31 -5.65 21.46 3.12
N PHE A 32 -6.87 21.71 3.56
CA PHE A 32 -7.38 23.06 3.78
C PHE A 32 -6.52 23.84 4.81
N ILE A 33 -6.17 23.19 5.92
CA ILE A 33 -5.32 23.77 6.95
C ILE A 33 -3.91 24.06 6.42
N ALA A 34 -3.37 23.14 5.58
CA ALA A 34 -2.06 23.31 4.94
C ALA A 34 -1.99 24.54 4.02
N HIS A 35 -3.11 24.98 3.46
CA HIS A 35 -3.18 26.20 2.64
C HIS A 35 -3.48 27.46 3.50
N SER A 36 -3.65 27.32 4.81
CA SER A 36 -3.94 28.44 5.69
C SER A 36 -2.66 29.22 6.02
N PRO A 37 -2.68 30.56 5.93
CA PRO A 37 -1.53 31.39 6.29
C PRO A 37 -1.14 31.29 7.77
N TYR A 38 -2.07 30.89 8.64
CA TYR A 38 -1.83 30.79 10.08
C TYR A 38 -0.83 29.70 10.49
N LEU A 39 -0.66 28.66 9.65
CA LEU A 39 0.23 27.53 9.91
C LEU A 39 1.37 27.43 8.87
N SER A 40 1.71 28.55 8.22
CA SER A 40 2.75 28.60 7.18
C SER A 40 4.12 28.06 7.61
N HIS A 41 4.40 27.98 8.92
CA HIS A 41 5.62 27.39 9.47
C HIS A 41 5.62 25.85 9.51
N LEU A 42 4.47 25.20 9.27
CA LEU A 42 4.32 23.74 9.30
C LEU A 42 4.21 23.12 7.91
N HIS A 43 4.05 23.93 6.86
CA HIS A 43 3.91 23.48 5.48
C HIS A 43 4.70 24.36 4.51
N ASN A 44 4.96 23.85 3.30
CA ASN A 44 5.56 24.64 2.24
C ASN A 44 4.53 25.48 1.47
N ASN A 45 4.99 26.31 0.54
CA ASN A 45 4.13 27.18 -0.29
C ASN A 45 3.17 26.40 -1.21
N MET A 46 3.36 25.10 -1.37
CA MET A 46 2.49 24.21 -2.17
C MET A 46 1.47 23.46 -1.31
N GLY A 47 1.38 23.74 0.00
CA GLY A 47 0.45 23.09 0.92
C GLY A 47 0.87 21.69 1.38
N PHE A 48 2.14 21.29 1.19
CA PHE A 48 2.63 20.03 1.73
C PHE A 48 3.22 20.23 3.12
N TRP A 49 2.81 19.37 4.06
CA TRP A 49 3.27 19.41 5.43
C TRP A 49 4.73 18.97 5.54
N TYR A 50 5.51 19.65 6.38
CA TYR A 50 6.93 19.30 6.58
C TYR A 50 7.13 17.92 7.22
N PHE A 51 6.17 17.40 7.99
CA PHE A 51 6.23 16.02 8.49
C PHE A 51 6.04 14.97 7.38
N ALA A 52 5.52 15.36 6.21
CA ALA A 52 5.31 14.56 5.03
C ALA A 52 6.19 15.07 3.86
N ALA A 53 7.45 15.34 4.14
CA ALA A 53 8.38 15.98 3.19
C ALA A 53 8.46 15.27 1.83
N ASP A 54 8.35 13.94 1.83
CA ASP A 54 8.36 13.13 0.61
C ASP A 54 7.16 13.40 -0.30
N SER A 55 6.04 13.91 0.24
CA SER A 55 4.82 14.18 -0.54
C SER A 55 5.07 15.17 -1.69
N MET A 56 5.92 16.17 -1.46
CA MET A 56 6.29 17.13 -2.51
C MET A 56 7.10 16.46 -3.64
N LEU A 57 8.02 15.58 -3.28
CA LEU A 57 8.79 14.81 -4.24
C LEU A 57 7.86 13.91 -5.07
N TYR A 58 6.97 13.20 -4.40
CA TYR A 58 6.03 12.28 -5.05
C TYR A 58 5.05 13.02 -5.97
N HIS A 59 4.58 14.20 -5.56
CA HIS A 59 3.77 15.05 -6.41
C HIS A 59 4.52 15.44 -7.67
N ARG A 60 5.74 15.99 -7.54
CA ARG A 60 6.54 16.42 -8.69
C ARG A 60 6.82 15.28 -9.67
N GLU A 61 7.24 14.13 -9.17
CA GLU A 61 7.50 12.96 -10.01
C GLU A 61 6.21 12.40 -10.63
N GLY A 62 5.10 12.46 -9.91
CA GLY A 62 3.77 12.11 -10.42
C GLY A 62 3.34 13.00 -11.60
N VAL A 63 3.60 14.32 -11.50
CA VAL A 63 3.36 15.27 -12.60
C VAL A 63 4.22 14.93 -13.83
N VAL A 64 5.50 14.60 -13.63
CA VAL A 64 6.36 14.18 -14.75
C VAL A 64 5.81 12.92 -15.40
N LEU A 65 5.40 11.93 -14.61
CA LEU A 65 4.85 10.67 -15.13
C LEU A 65 3.50 10.84 -15.84
N SER A 66 2.66 11.77 -15.40
CA SER A 66 1.41 12.07 -16.12
C SER A 66 1.70 12.61 -17.54
N LYS A 67 2.71 13.48 -17.70
CA LYS A 67 3.14 13.99 -19.00
C LYS A 67 3.78 12.92 -19.89
N VAL A 68 4.50 11.96 -19.29
CA VAL A 68 4.99 10.78 -20.03
C VAL A 68 3.82 9.97 -20.60
N LEU A 69 2.75 9.78 -19.82
CA LEU A 69 1.53 9.12 -20.30
C LEU A 69 0.80 9.91 -21.39
N ASP A 70 0.74 11.25 -21.28
CA ASP A 70 0.17 12.13 -22.30
C ASP A 70 0.89 12.00 -23.65
N SER A 71 2.19 11.76 -23.63
CA SER A 71 2.97 11.51 -24.85
C SER A 71 2.75 10.12 -25.45
N GLY A 72 1.97 9.24 -24.81
CA GLY A 72 1.74 7.86 -25.22
C GLY A 72 2.87 6.90 -24.87
N ALA A 73 3.83 7.31 -24.06
CA ALA A 73 5.02 6.55 -23.70
C ALA A 73 4.76 5.62 -22.49
N TRP A 74 3.85 4.64 -22.65
CA TRP A 74 3.44 3.71 -21.58
C TRP A 74 4.56 2.80 -21.08
N VAL A 75 5.48 2.41 -21.96
CA VAL A 75 6.62 1.56 -21.62
C VAL A 75 7.59 2.35 -20.74
N GLU A 76 7.89 3.59 -21.13
CA GLU A 76 8.75 4.52 -20.38
C GLU A 76 8.14 4.83 -19.02
N TRP A 77 6.82 5.06 -18.93
CA TRP A 77 6.10 5.25 -17.67
C TRP A 77 6.29 4.06 -16.73
N TRP A 78 6.17 2.80 -17.24
CA TRP A 78 6.33 1.60 -16.43
C TRP A 78 7.76 1.43 -15.91
N TRP A 79 8.76 1.71 -16.78
CA TRP A 79 10.18 1.50 -16.47
C TRP A 79 10.89 2.76 -15.96
N TYR A 80 10.18 3.87 -15.74
CA TYR A 80 10.75 5.18 -15.41
C TYR A 80 11.77 5.15 -14.27
N PHE A 81 11.49 4.36 -13.23
CA PHE A 81 12.36 4.28 -12.03
C PHE A 81 13.51 3.29 -12.15
N ASP A 82 13.51 2.40 -13.13
CA ASP A 82 14.59 1.44 -13.32
C ASP A 82 15.85 2.11 -13.88
N TYR A 83 15.72 3.30 -14.46
CA TYR A 83 16.78 4.04 -15.15
C TYR A 83 17.17 5.36 -14.47
N GLY A 84 16.45 5.82 -13.44
CA GLY A 84 16.69 7.10 -12.78
C GLY A 84 17.72 7.02 -11.65
N HIS A 85 18.37 8.16 -11.36
CA HIS A 85 19.28 8.32 -10.24
C HIS A 85 18.62 8.15 -8.86
N LEU A 86 17.31 8.18 -8.80
CA LEU A 86 16.52 7.83 -7.64
C LEU A 86 16.19 6.33 -7.73
N ALA A 87 17.15 5.50 -7.39
CA ALA A 87 16.96 4.05 -7.20
C ALA A 87 16.00 3.76 -6.02
N ILE A 88 14.95 4.56 -5.90
CA ILE A 88 13.96 4.47 -4.87
C ILE A 88 12.75 3.82 -5.51
N GLU A 89 12.50 2.60 -5.12
CA GLU A 89 11.34 1.79 -5.51
C GLU A 89 10.04 2.48 -5.07
N HIS A 90 9.49 3.34 -5.92
CA HIS A 90 8.30 4.11 -5.62
C HIS A 90 7.17 3.80 -6.60
N ALA A 91 6.75 2.53 -6.62
CA ALA A 91 5.62 2.12 -7.46
C ALA A 91 4.38 3.00 -7.26
N HIS A 92 4.15 3.53 -6.05
CA HIS A 92 3.01 4.41 -5.78
C HIS A 92 3.06 5.73 -6.57
N ILE A 93 4.24 6.25 -6.94
CA ILE A 93 4.35 7.45 -7.78
C ILE A 93 3.78 7.19 -9.19
N ARG A 94 3.93 5.97 -9.71
CA ARG A 94 3.29 5.56 -10.97
C ARG A 94 1.77 5.70 -10.89
N TRP A 95 1.19 5.32 -9.75
CA TRP A 95 -0.25 5.48 -9.52
C TRP A 95 -0.66 6.94 -9.41
N ILE A 96 0.18 7.79 -8.78
CA ILE A 96 -0.05 9.24 -8.75
C ILE A 96 -0.09 9.79 -10.17
N GLY A 97 0.93 9.49 -10.98
CA GLY A 97 1.00 9.91 -12.38
C GLY A 97 -0.18 9.43 -13.20
N LEU A 98 -0.60 8.17 -13.01
CA LEU A 98 -1.77 7.61 -13.69
C LEU A 98 -3.07 8.34 -13.30
N ILE A 99 -3.27 8.63 -12.02
CA ILE A 99 -4.45 9.36 -11.54
C ILE A 99 -4.47 10.78 -12.11
N TYR A 100 -3.35 11.50 -12.09
CA TYR A 100 -3.25 12.83 -12.67
C TYR A 100 -3.55 12.81 -14.18
N TRP A 101 -3.02 11.83 -14.88
CA TRP A 101 -3.30 11.65 -16.30
C TRP A 101 -4.78 11.36 -16.59
N VAL A 102 -5.40 10.45 -15.84
CA VAL A 102 -6.82 10.07 -16.03
C VAL A 102 -7.76 11.26 -15.79
N PHE A 103 -7.48 12.07 -14.77
CA PHE A 103 -8.32 13.22 -14.43
C PHE A 103 -7.93 14.50 -15.20
N GLY A 104 -6.77 14.53 -15.85
CA GLY A 104 -6.25 15.72 -16.53
C GLY A 104 -5.89 16.88 -15.59
N GLU A 105 -5.74 16.62 -14.30
CA GLU A 105 -5.45 17.60 -13.26
C GLU A 105 -4.33 17.12 -12.32
N GLU A 106 -3.34 17.98 -12.09
CA GLU A 106 -2.21 17.74 -11.19
C GLU A 106 -2.56 18.09 -9.72
N ASN A 107 -3.75 17.65 -9.26
CA ASN A 107 -4.24 17.98 -7.92
C ASN A 107 -3.99 16.82 -6.93
N PRO A 108 -3.18 17.02 -5.86
CA PRO A 108 -2.90 15.98 -4.87
C PRO A 108 -4.15 15.39 -4.21
N LEU A 109 -5.23 16.16 -4.04
CA LEU A 109 -6.47 15.70 -3.43
C LEU A 109 -7.13 14.55 -4.20
N LEU A 110 -6.90 14.46 -5.53
CA LEU A 110 -7.44 13.34 -6.33
C LEU A 110 -6.83 12.00 -5.86
N PHE A 111 -5.53 12.01 -5.54
CA PHE A 111 -4.88 10.81 -5.05
C PHE A 111 -5.27 10.48 -3.59
N GLU A 112 -5.67 11.48 -2.80
CA GLU A 112 -6.15 11.25 -1.44
C GLU A 112 -7.45 10.42 -1.40
N ILE A 113 -8.24 10.44 -2.47
CA ILE A 113 -9.40 9.53 -2.61
C ILE A 113 -8.91 8.08 -2.68
N VAL A 114 -7.85 7.82 -3.43
CA VAL A 114 -7.23 6.49 -3.54
C VAL A 114 -6.64 6.07 -2.19
N ASN A 115 -5.95 6.98 -1.50
CA ASN A 115 -5.45 6.76 -0.14
C ASN A 115 -6.59 6.42 0.84
N SER A 116 -7.73 7.10 0.72
CA SER A 116 -8.91 6.84 1.56
C SER A 116 -9.46 5.43 1.33
N VAL A 117 -9.54 4.99 0.08
CA VAL A 117 -9.98 3.63 -0.27
C VAL A 117 -8.99 2.59 0.27
N THR A 118 -7.69 2.80 0.12
CA THR A 118 -6.66 1.89 0.64
C THR A 118 -6.67 1.82 2.16
N TRP A 119 -6.84 2.96 2.84
CA TRP A 119 -6.95 3.05 4.29
C TRP A 119 -8.18 2.27 4.80
N VAL A 120 -9.37 2.51 4.23
CA VAL A 120 -10.61 1.80 4.61
C VAL A 120 -10.48 0.30 4.36
N THR A 121 -9.91 -0.08 3.23
CA THR A 121 -9.69 -1.50 2.90
C THR A 121 -8.77 -2.14 3.94
N SER A 122 -7.72 -1.44 4.37
CA SER A 122 -6.80 -1.91 5.41
C SER A 122 -7.51 -2.11 6.75
N VAL A 123 -8.36 -1.15 7.16
CA VAL A 123 -9.20 -1.27 8.37
C VAL A 123 -10.09 -2.51 8.30
N VAL A 124 -10.77 -2.72 7.17
CA VAL A 124 -11.65 -3.87 6.98
C VAL A 124 -10.89 -5.19 7.01
N LEU A 125 -9.75 -5.26 6.33
CA LEU A 125 -8.93 -6.49 6.32
C LEU A 125 -8.39 -6.81 7.71
N LEU A 126 -7.94 -5.82 8.48
CA LEU A 126 -7.46 -6.04 9.84
C LEU A 126 -8.61 -6.48 10.77
N TYR A 127 -9.79 -5.87 10.64
CA TYR A 127 -10.99 -6.30 11.34
C TYR A 127 -11.33 -7.77 11.03
N LEU A 128 -11.37 -8.15 9.76
CA LEU A 128 -11.68 -9.51 9.34
C LEU A 128 -10.63 -10.51 9.82
N ALA A 129 -9.35 -10.15 9.74
CA ALA A 129 -8.27 -10.97 10.26
C ALA A 129 -8.42 -11.23 11.76
N ALA A 130 -8.63 -10.17 12.54
CA ALA A 130 -8.83 -10.28 13.99
C ALA A 130 -10.09 -11.09 14.31
N HIS A 131 -11.20 -10.91 13.57
CA HIS A 131 -12.42 -11.69 13.73
C HIS A 131 -12.15 -13.19 13.54
N ILE A 132 -11.38 -13.56 12.51
CA ILE A 132 -10.98 -14.94 12.25
C ILE A 132 -10.05 -15.47 13.37
N ILE A 133 -9.00 -14.74 13.72
CA ILE A 133 -7.98 -15.16 14.69
C ILE A 133 -8.61 -15.39 16.08
N PHE A 134 -9.49 -14.49 16.50
CA PHE A 134 -10.11 -14.49 17.83
C PHE A 134 -11.48 -15.18 17.87
N ASN A 135 -11.72 -16.15 16.95
CA ASN A 135 -12.92 -17.00 16.94
C ASN A 135 -14.26 -16.22 16.94
N GLY A 136 -14.33 -15.19 16.14
CA GLY A 136 -15.56 -14.38 16.01
C GLY A 136 -15.76 -13.35 17.12
N ASN A 137 -14.74 -13.07 17.94
CA ASN A 137 -14.82 -12.04 18.97
C ASN A 137 -14.89 -10.65 18.34
N ARG A 138 -16.10 -10.09 18.30
CA ARG A 138 -16.39 -8.79 17.66
C ARG A 138 -15.73 -7.62 18.36
N VAL A 139 -15.59 -7.69 19.67
CA VAL A 139 -14.96 -6.62 20.46
C VAL A 139 -13.49 -6.51 20.10
N VAL A 140 -12.77 -7.64 20.10
CA VAL A 140 -11.34 -7.66 19.74
C VAL A 140 -11.15 -7.25 18.28
N ALA A 141 -12.01 -7.73 17.38
CA ALA A 141 -11.96 -7.34 15.98
C ALA A 141 -12.19 -5.83 15.79
N GLY A 142 -13.15 -5.24 16.48
CA GLY A 142 -13.42 -3.80 16.45
C GLY A 142 -12.26 -2.98 17.03
N LEU A 143 -11.69 -3.43 18.14
CA LEU A 143 -10.54 -2.79 18.77
C LEU A 143 -9.28 -2.82 17.88
N SER A 144 -9.09 -3.87 17.08
CA SER A 144 -7.97 -3.93 16.14
C SER A 144 -8.02 -2.79 15.11
N GLY A 145 -9.22 -2.42 14.67
CA GLY A 145 -9.44 -1.29 13.74
C GLY A 145 -9.04 0.07 14.33
N LEU A 146 -9.05 0.22 15.67
CA LEU A 146 -8.65 1.48 16.31
C LEU A 146 -7.18 1.85 16.05
N PHE A 147 -6.33 0.89 15.69
CA PHE A 147 -4.95 1.15 15.27
C PHE A 147 -4.88 2.21 14.17
N PHE A 148 -5.81 2.21 13.24
CA PHE A 148 -5.83 3.16 12.13
C PHE A 148 -6.23 4.58 12.51
N PHE A 149 -6.77 4.77 13.71
CA PHE A 149 -7.14 6.09 14.24
C PHE A 149 -6.03 6.73 15.08
N PHE A 150 -4.90 6.05 15.28
CA PHE A 150 -3.73 6.71 15.87
C PHE A 150 -3.30 7.90 15.01
N PRO A 151 -3.03 9.08 15.61
CA PRO A 151 -2.77 10.31 14.86
C PRO A 151 -1.68 10.17 13.79
N THR A 152 -0.59 9.45 14.08
CA THR A 152 0.49 9.23 13.12
C THR A 152 0.05 8.40 11.93
N VAL A 153 -0.71 7.33 12.14
CA VAL A 153 -1.23 6.48 11.07
C VAL A 153 -2.26 7.22 10.24
N LEU A 154 -3.19 7.91 10.90
CA LEU A 154 -4.25 8.66 10.23
C LEU A 154 -3.67 9.82 9.43
N LEU A 155 -2.80 10.66 10.02
CA LEU A 155 -2.22 11.81 9.34
C LEU A 155 -1.28 11.42 8.20
N SER A 156 -0.48 10.35 8.34
CA SER A 156 0.35 9.87 7.23
C SER A 156 -0.49 9.30 6.08
N SER A 157 -1.68 8.78 6.35
CA SER A 157 -2.59 8.28 5.31
C SER A 157 -3.38 9.37 4.60
N THR A 158 -3.46 10.58 5.16
CA THR A 158 -4.11 11.75 4.55
C THR A 158 -3.14 12.65 3.78
N GLN A 159 -1.96 12.15 3.47
CA GLN A 159 -0.95 12.85 2.69
C GLN A 159 -0.58 12.01 1.46
N LEU A 160 0.06 12.65 0.48
CA LEU A 160 0.55 11.97 -0.73
C LEU A 160 1.75 11.09 -0.40
N LEU A 161 1.55 10.14 0.53
CA LEU A 161 2.57 9.23 1.02
C LEU A 161 2.26 7.78 0.63
N ARG A 162 3.28 6.94 0.66
CA ARG A 162 3.20 5.50 0.32
C ARG A 162 2.64 4.62 1.44
N GLU A 163 2.55 5.16 2.66
CA GLU A 163 2.15 4.46 3.88
C GLU A 163 0.79 3.75 3.76
N PRO A 164 -0.27 4.32 3.16
CA PRO A 164 -1.56 3.63 3.02
C PRO A 164 -1.45 2.32 2.25
N PHE A 165 -0.68 2.29 1.17
CA PHE A 165 -0.46 1.08 0.36
C PHE A 165 0.38 0.05 1.10
N TYR A 166 1.38 0.49 1.86
CA TYR A 166 2.19 -0.39 2.69
C TYR A 166 1.35 -1.05 3.78
N LEU A 167 0.49 -0.29 4.46
CA LEU A 167 -0.45 -0.80 5.45
C LEU A 167 -1.47 -1.77 4.83
N LEU A 168 -1.98 -1.45 3.63
CA LEU A 168 -2.85 -2.35 2.89
C LEU A 168 -2.15 -3.67 2.61
N GLY A 169 -0.89 -3.63 2.20
CA GLY A 169 -0.07 -4.82 1.98
C GLY A 169 0.06 -5.67 3.24
N ILE A 170 0.43 -5.07 4.38
CA ILE A 170 0.55 -5.77 5.66
C ILE A 170 -0.79 -6.38 6.09
N CYS A 171 -1.88 -5.61 6.05
CA CYS A 171 -3.21 -6.11 6.44
C CYS A 171 -3.70 -7.23 5.53
N SER A 172 -3.38 -7.17 4.23
CA SER A 172 -3.67 -8.24 3.26
C SER A 172 -2.94 -9.53 3.61
N VAL A 173 -1.66 -9.46 3.97
CA VAL A 173 -0.88 -10.63 4.40
C VAL A 173 -1.45 -11.21 5.69
N ILE A 174 -1.74 -10.39 6.71
CA ILE A 174 -2.30 -10.84 7.99
C ILE A 174 -3.65 -11.51 7.77
N PHE A 175 -4.54 -10.88 6.99
CA PHE A 175 -5.84 -11.46 6.65
C PHE A 175 -5.69 -12.78 5.90
N GLY A 176 -4.81 -12.82 4.91
CA GLY A 176 -4.58 -14.02 4.11
C GLY A 176 -4.11 -15.20 4.96
N TRP A 177 -3.18 -14.97 5.88
CA TRP A 177 -2.73 -16.00 6.83
C TRP A 177 -3.84 -16.44 7.79
N ALA A 178 -4.63 -15.51 8.31
CA ALA A 178 -5.77 -15.84 9.15
C ALA A 178 -6.77 -16.76 8.40
N ALA A 179 -7.11 -16.41 7.16
CA ALA A 179 -8.03 -17.17 6.33
C ALA A 179 -7.52 -18.59 5.99
N ILE A 180 -6.24 -18.74 5.63
CA ILE A 180 -5.63 -20.05 5.36
C ILE A 180 -5.56 -20.89 6.63
N SER A 181 -5.18 -20.31 7.76
CA SER A 181 -5.01 -21.02 9.02
C SER A 181 -6.31 -21.65 9.54
N ARG A 182 -7.45 -21.07 9.20
CA ARG A 182 -8.79 -21.57 9.59
C ARG A 182 -9.48 -22.41 8.53
N GLU A 183 -8.86 -22.53 7.35
CA GLU A 183 -9.40 -23.27 6.21
C GLU A 183 -10.75 -22.75 5.69
N ASP A 184 -11.20 -21.58 6.19
CA ASP A 184 -12.49 -20.98 5.82
C ASP A 184 -12.55 -20.54 4.36
N SER A 185 -11.42 -20.05 3.83
CA SER A 185 -11.33 -19.58 2.45
C SER A 185 -9.89 -19.51 1.97
N ILE A 186 -9.30 -20.66 1.75
CA ILE A 186 -7.88 -20.80 1.36
C ILE A 186 -7.54 -19.91 0.15
N TRP A 187 -8.35 -19.93 -0.91
CA TRP A 187 -8.06 -19.15 -2.12
C TRP A 187 -8.11 -17.64 -1.90
N LYS A 188 -9.06 -17.15 -1.09
CA LYS A 188 -9.08 -15.73 -0.72
C LYS A 188 -7.84 -15.35 0.08
N GLY A 189 -7.40 -16.24 0.96
CA GLY A 189 -6.17 -16.07 1.72
C GLY A 189 -4.94 -16.02 0.83
N VAL A 190 -4.81 -16.93 -0.13
CA VAL A 190 -3.71 -16.96 -1.11
C VAL A 190 -3.67 -15.65 -1.91
N VAL A 191 -4.80 -15.24 -2.48
CA VAL A 191 -4.89 -14.01 -3.27
C VAL A 191 -4.51 -12.78 -2.43
N ALA A 192 -5.01 -12.70 -1.19
CA ALA A 192 -4.70 -11.59 -0.28
C ALA A 192 -3.19 -11.53 0.05
N ILE A 193 -2.54 -12.67 0.31
CA ILE A 193 -1.10 -12.70 0.55
C ILE A 193 -0.31 -12.27 -0.68
N VAL A 194 -0.68 -12.76 -1.87
CA VAL A 194 0.00 -12.41 -3.13
C VAL A 194 -0.08 -10.90 -3.36
N ILE A 195 -1.28 -10.33 -3.26
CA ILE A 195 -1.48 -8.88 -3.42
C ILE A 195 -0.70 -8.11 -2.33
N GLY A 196 -0.83 -8.54 -1.08
CA GLY A 196 -0.16 -7.89 0.04
C GLY A 196 1.35 -7.92 -0.10
N PHE A 197 1.91 -9.06 -0.47
CA PHE A 197 3.35 -9.20 -0.68
C PHE A 197 3.84 -8.35 -1.84
N PHE A 198 3.11 -8.34 -2.97
CA PHE A 198 3.39 -7.47 -4.10
C PHE A 198 3.43 -5.99 -3.68
N LEU A 199 2.40 -5.50 -2.98
CA LEU A 199 2.36 -4.11 -2.52
C LEU A 199 3.53 -3.76 -1.61
N ILE A 200 3.88 -4.65 -0.66
CA ILE A 200 4.98 -4.39 0.27
C ILE A 200 6.32 -4.33 -0.47
N THR A 201 6.57 -5.27 -1.39
CA THR A 201 7.84 -5.33 -2.14
C THR A 201 8.00 -4.15 -3.08
N GLU A 202 6.94 -3.72 -3.75
CA GLU A 202 6.96 -2.57 -4.66
C GLU A 202 7.11 -1.22 -3.93
N ILE A 203 6.70 -1.15 -2.66
CA ILE A 203 6.73 0.11 -1.90
C ILE A 203 7.96 0.21 -1.01
N ARG A 204 8.40 -0.92 -0.42
CA ARG A 204 9.54 -0.99 0.50
C ARG A 204 10.36 -2.25 0.26
N GLY A 205 10.97 -2.35 -0.91
CA GLY A 205 11.76 -3.52 -1.33
C GLY A 205 12.84 -3.94 -0.33
N TYR A 206 13.43 -2.99 0.40
CA TYR A 206 14.41 -3.28 1.44
C TYR A 206 13.86 -4.09 2.64
N VAL A 207 12.55 -4.10 2.86
CA VAL A 207 11.89 -4.92 3.90
C VAL A 207 11.62 -6.35 3.41
N THR A 208 11.70 -6.58 2.11
CA THR A 208 11.40 -7.89 1.48
C THR A 208 12.14 -9.07 2.10
N PRO A 209 13.47 -9.01 2.40
CA PRO A 209 14.16 -10.15 3.01
C PRO A 209 13.60 -10.53 4.37
N LEU A 210 13.26 -9.54 5.20
CA LEU A 210 12.65 -9.78 6.52
C LEU A 210 11.29 -10.43 6.38
N LEU A 211 10.46 -9.91 5.48
CA LEU A 211 9.12 -10.46 5.23
C LEU A 211 9.19 -11.87 4.66
N LEU A 212 10.12 -12.15 3.75
CA LEU A 212 10.37 -13.50 3.25
C LEU A 212 10.70 -14.48 4.36
N THR A 213 11.55 -14.06 5.30
CA THR A 213 11.91 -14.89 6.44
C THR A 213 10.68 -15.20 7.29
N ILE A 214 9.94 -14.17 7.69
CA ILE A 214 8.70 -14.32 8.48
C ILE A 214 7.70 -15.20 7.72
N PHE A 215 7.50 -14.93 6.44
CA PHE A 215 6.59 -15.66 5.57
C PHE A 215 6.98 -17.14 5.45
N SER A 216 8.26 -17.44 5.26
CA SER A 216 8.76 -18.81 5.18
C SER A 216 8.52 -19.58 6.47
N VAL A 217 8.77 -18.95 7.63
CA VAL A 217 8.50 -19.57 8.94
C VAL A 217 7.02 -19.91 9.10
N PHE A 218 6.12 -18.97 8.82
CA PHE A 218 4.67 -19.22 8.88
C PHE A 218 4.24 -20.31 7.90
N THR A 219 4.78 -20.31 6.67
CA THR A 219 4.47 -21.35 5.68
C THR A 219 4.93 -22.73 6.15
N LEU A 220 6.12 -22.83 6.73
CA LEU A 220 6.61 -24.07 7.31
C LEU A 220 5.69 -24.55 8.43
N ILE A 221 5.26 -23.68 9.34
CA ILE A 221 4.30 -24.02 10.38
C ILE A 221 3.01 -24.59 9.77
N LEU A 222 2.45 -23.96 8.73
CA LEU A 222 1.25 -24.47 8.06
C LEU A 222 1.46 -25.84 7.40
N LEU A 223 2.62 -26.06 6.76
CA LEU A 223 2.96 -27.33 6.12
C LEU A 223 2.98 -28.49 7.13
N PHE A 224 3.41 -28.23 8.36
CA PHE A 224 3.47 -29.27 9.41
C PHE A 224 2.16 -29.41 10.19
N THR A 225 1.34 -28.37 10.31
CA THR A 225 0.16 -28.38 11.19
C THR A 225 -1.15 -28.61 10.44
N ARG A 226 -1.25 -28.27 9.15
CA ARG A 226 -2.51 -28.28 8.38
C ARG A 226 -2.35 -29.03 7.07
N SER A 227 -2.99 -30.22 6.95
CA SER A 227 -2.85 -31.07 5.76
C SER A 227 -3.48 -30.46 4.49
N ILE A 228 -4.62 -29.80 4.62
CA ILE A 228 -5.35 -29.20 3.48
C ILE A 228 -4.62 -27.96 2.95
N ALA A 229 -3.99 -27.20 3.83
CA ALA A 229 -3.26 -25.98 3.46
C ALA A 229 -1.88 -26.24 2.84
N ARG A 230 -1.40 -27.50 2.80
CA ARG A 230 -0.02 -27.82 2.35
C ARG A 230 0.24 -27.41 0.92
N PHE A 231 -0.63 -27.78 -0.01
CA PHE A 231 -0.43 -27.48 -1.43
C PHE A 231 -0.51 -25.97 -1.71
N PRO A 232 -1.57 -25.24 -1.29
CA PRO A 232 -1.61 -23.80 -1.45
C PRO A 232 -0.44 -23.07 -0.78
N ALA A 233 -0.02 -23.54 0.40
CA ALA A 233 1.13 -22.94 1.10
C ALA A 233 2.44 -23.12 0.33
N LEU A 234 2.66 -24.29 -0.28
CA LEU A 234 3.83 -24.54 -1.11
C LEU A 234 3.84 -23.68 -2.37
N VAL A 235 2.71 -23.62 -3.09
CA VAL A 235 2.55 -22.79 -4.28
C VAL A 235 2.81 -21.32 -3.93
N LEU A 236 2.27 -20.86 -2.82
CA LEU A 236 2.44 -19.51 -2.32
C LEU A 236 3.90 -19.20 -2.00
N LEU A 237 4.60 -20.12 -1.33
CA LEU A 237 6.02 -19.98 -1.03
C LEU A 237 6.84 -19.82 -2.31
N LEU A 238 6.61 -20.67 -3.30
CA LEU A 238 7.31 -20.61 -4.59
C LEU A 238 7.02 -19.30 -5.33
N PHE A 239 5.76 -18.84 -5.31
CA PHE A 239 5.36 -17.59 -5.96
C PHE A 239 5.99 -16.37 -5.29
N VAL A 240 5.99 -16.32 -3.97
CA VAL A 240 6.62 -15.25 -3.19
C VAL A 240 8.12 -15.22 -3.42
N PHE A 241 8.79 -16.38 -3.46
CA PHE A 241 10.20 -16.45 -3.85
C PHE A 241 10.43 -15.92 -5.27
N ALA A 242 9.58 -16.29 -6.24
CA ALA A 242 9.71 -15.82 -7.62
C ALA A 242 9.59 -14.29 -7.72
N ILE A 243 8.59 -13.68 -7.08
CA ILE A 243 8.44 -12.21 -7.02
C ILE A 243 9.66 -11.57 -6.35
N SER A 244 10.13 -12.14 -5.26
CA SER A 244 11.27 -11.60 -4.53
C SER A 244 12.57 -11.66 -5.33
N PHE A 245 12.73 -12.67 -6.18
CA PHE A 245 13.88 -12.78 -7.09
C PHE A 245 13.85 -11.74 -8.23
N GLN A 246 12.67 -11.25 -8.59
CA GLN A 246 12.56 -10.15 -9.56
C GLN A 246 12.95 -8.80 -8.95
N ASN A 247 12.90 -8.68 -7.63
CA ASN A 247 13.26 -7.44 -6.94
C ASN A 247 14.79 -7.26 -6.91
N ASN A 248 15.26 -6.07 -7.34
CA ASN A 248 16.68 -5.73 -7.41
C ASN A 248 17.39 -5.84 -6.06
N SER A 249 16.69 -5.65 -4.95
CA SER A 249 17.27 -5.78 -3.60
C SER A 249 17.74 -7.19 -3.27
N LEU A 250 17.05 -8.23 -3.76
CA LEU A 250 17.48 -9.62 -3.60
C LEU A 250 18.56 -10.01 -4.61
N ARG A 251 18.49 -9.48 -5.84
CA ARG A 251 19.55 -9.71 -6.84
C ARG A 251 20.89 -9.15 -6.38
N THR A 252 20.90 -7.98 -5.74
CA THR A 252 22.12 -7.40 -5.14
C THR A 252 22.62 -8.20 -3.96
N LEU A 253 21.75 -8.73 -3.12
CA LEU A 253 22.10 -9.53 -1.94
C LEU A 253 22.70 -10.88 -2.32
N VAL A 254 22.25 -11.47 -3.45
CA VAL A 254 22.76 -12.76 -3.97
C VAL A 254 23.95 -12.55 -4.94
N GLY A 255 24.41 -11.31 -5.13
CA GLY A 255 25.55 -11.00 -6.03
C GLY A 255 25.23 -11.08 -7.53
N LEU A 256 23.95 -11.22 -7.89
CA LEU A 256 23.47 -11.22 -9.26
C LEU A 256 23.21 -9.79 -9.74
N SER A 257 24.23 -8.92 -9.72
CA SER A 257 24.10 -7.57 -10.29
C SER A 257 24.09 -7.66 -11.81
N VAL A 258 22.91 -7.53 -12.40
CA VAL A 258 22.78 -7.24 -13.82
C VAL A 258 23.19 -5.78 -14.01
N LYS A 259 24.39 -5.55 -14.55
CA LYS A 259 24.79 -4.23 -15.04
C LYS A 259 23.89 -3.86 -16.22
N THR A 260 22.77 -3.19 -15.95
CA THR A 260 21.97 -2.53 -16.98
C THR A 260 22.73 -1.29 -17.43
N SER A 261 23.04 -1.22 -18.73
CA SER A 261 23.81 -0.15 -19.35
C SER A 261 23.10 1.20 -19.29
N PRO A 262 23.76 2.28 -18.85
CA PRO A 262 23.14 3.62 -18.70
C PRO A 262 22.90 4.38 -20.00
N LYS A 263 23.03 3.77 -21.17
CA LYS A 263 23.08 4.50 -22.45
C LYS A 263 21.76 4.97 -23.04
N ALA A 264 20.60 4.55 -22.52
CA ALA A 264 19.30 4.88 -23.13
C ALA A 264 18.66 6.19 -22.64
N ILE A 265 19.17 6.81 -21.57
CA ILE A 265 18.51 7.98 -20.96
C ILE A 265 19.11 9.33 -21.40
N ALA A 266 20.26 9.32 -22.02
CA ALA A 266 20.94 10.56 -22.40
C ALA A 266 20.26 11.35 -23.55
N GLU A 267 19.21 10.85 -24.16
CA GLU A 267 18.60 11.46 -25.36
C GLU A 267 17.20 12.03 -25.17
N ILE A 268 16.59 11.93 -24.00
CA ILE A 268 15.34 12.66 -23.73
C ILE A 268 15.71 14.06 -23.23
N ASN A 269 16.17 14.91 -24.15
CA ASN A 269 16.16 16.35 -23.95
C ASN A 269 14.71 16.80 -23.89
N ILE A 270 14.23 17.08 -22.70
CA ILE A 270 12.96 17.77 -22.47
C ILE A 270 13.21 19.23 -22.88
N ALA A 271 12.80 19.55 -24.13
CA ALA A 271 12.67 20.91 -24.59
C ALA A 271 11.42 21.54 -24.01
#